data_26bd0598497c307cab797012fe5fa590
#
_entry.id   26bd0598497c307cab797012fe5fa590
#
_cell.length_a   1.000
_cell.length_b   1.000
_cell.length_c   1.000
_cell.angle_alpha   90.00
_cell.angle_beta   90.00
_cell.angle_gamma   90.00
#
_symmetry.space_group_name_H-M   'P 1'
#
loop_
_entity.id
_entity.type
_entity.pdbx_description
1 polymer ?
#
loop_
_entity_poly.entity_id
_entity_poly.type
_entity_poly.pdbx_seq_one_letter_code
_entity_poly.pdbx_strand_id
1 'polypeptide(L)'
;MNNLKTKSSEMFNFKIWHIGDTHTYHKLLKVPKGIDMVIFSGDCSNPKNPYNNEPEVRDFLNWYAALDIKYKVFVAGNHDSSIESNLIKEEEDFTARNIIYLENDYVTIEGLKIWGSPHTPIFGNWSFMKSRSKLDKVWKQIPGDTDIVIVHGPPKGILDLSYDRNHTLEFCGCSALKKRVMNLPNLKLMCFGHIHNNKDIINAGTMNLSVQDTIFSNGSVLTDGRFGKLSSNGNIITII
;
A
#
# COMPACT_ATOMS: atom_id res chain seq x y z
N MET A 1 16.64 47.35 -22.76
CA MET A 1 16.96 46.45 -21.63
C MET A 1 15.73 45.58 -21.37
N ASN A 2 15.74 44.37 -21.91
CA ASN A 2 14.62 43.42 -21.73
C ASN A 2 14.86 42.63 -20.46
N ASN A 3 14.03 42.89 -19.45
CA ASN A 3 13.96 42.06 -18.23
C ASN A 3 13.30 40.73 -18.57
N LEU A 4 14.09 39.71 -18.85
CA LEU A 4 13.68 38.31 -18.82
C LEU A 4 13.45 37.91 -17.34
N LYS A 5 12.19 37.99 -16.88
CA LYS A 5 11.78 37.32 -15.65
C LYS A 5 11.86 35.81 -15.92
N THR A 6 12.90 35.18 -15.44
CA THR A 6 12.95 33.74 -15.29
C THR A 6 11.81 33.33 -14.34
N LYS A 7 10.76 32.70 -14.88
CA LYS A 7 9.82 31.95 -14.04
C LYS A 7 10.63 30.88 -13.34
N SER A 8 10.78 31.00 -12.04
CA SER A 8 11.21 29.87 -11.21
C SER A 8 10.22 28.75 -11.48
N SER A 9 10.68 27.62 -12.01
CA SER A 9 9.89 26.39 -12.05
C SER A 9 9.60 26.06 -10.59
N GLU A 10 8.34 26.25 -10.15
CA GLU A 10 7.91 25.71 -8.86
C GLU A 10 8.21 24.20 -8.93
N MET A 11 9.09 23.73 -8.04
CA MET A 11 9.39 22.31 -7.95
C MET A 11 8.07 21.59 -7.60
N PHE A 12 7.69 20.64 -8.42
CA PHE A 12 6.53 19.77 -8.15
C PHE A 12 6.79 19.07 -6.83
N ASN A 13 5.97 19.32 -5.84
CA ASN A 13 6.17 18.84 -4.47
C ASN A 13 4.86 18.18 -4.01
N PHE A 14 4.75 16.88 -4.26
CA PHE A 14 3.53 16.12 -4.05
C PHE A 14 3.66 15.26 -2.77
N LYS A 15 2.84 15.56 -1.77
CA LYS A 15 2.90 14.90 -0.46
C LYS A 15 1.90 13.77 -0.34
N ILE A 16 2.42 12.60 0.00
CA ILE A 16 1.66 11.36 0.13
C ILE A 16 1.70 10.89 1.58
N TRP A 17 0.53 10.57 2.13
CA TRP A 17 0.42 9.82 3.37
C TRP A 17 0.14 8.35 3.05
N HIS A 18 1.08 7.48 3.35
CA HIS A 18 0.97 6.05 3.13
C HIS A 18 0.69 5.32 4.44
N ILE A 19 -0.42 4.56 4.47
CA ILE A 19 -0.87 3.72 5.59
C ILE A 19 -1.30 2.34 5.08
N GLY A 20 -1.23 1.34 5.94
CA GLY A 20 -1.71 -0.03 5.71
C GLY A 20 -1.92 -0.75 7.03
N ASP A 21 -2.52 -1.95 6.98
CA ASP A 21 -2.67 -2.87 8.12
C ASP A 21 -3.28 -2.19 9.35
N THR A 22 -4.40 -1.49 9.13
CA THR A 22 -5.08 -0.77 10.21
C THR A 22 -5.93 -1.67 11.07
N HIS A 23 -6.41 -2.82 10.56
CA HIS A 23 -7.17 -3.82 11.31
C HIS A 23 -8.18 -3.20 12.27
N THR A 24 -9.01 -2.28 11.77
CA THR A 24 -10.02 -1.49 12.49
C THR A 24 -9.50 -0.35 13.39
N TYR A 25 -8.20 -0.17 13.55
CA TYR A 25 -7.61 0.91 14.37
C TYR A 25 -7.50 2.26 13.64
N HIS A 26 -8.04 2.38 12.41
CA HIS A 26 -7.92 3.57 11.57
C HIS A 26 -8.37 4.87 12.26
N LYS A 27 -9.39 4.82 13.14
CA LYS A 27 -9.88 6.00 13.89
C LYS A 27 -8.90 6.55 14.92
N LEU A 28 -7.87 5.78 15.27
CA LEU A 28 -6.81 6.22 16.18
C LEU A 28 -5.67 6.94 15.46
N LEU A 29 -5.64 6.90 14.13
CA LEU A 29 -4.61 7.58 13.35
C LEU A 29 -4.78 9.10 13.41
N LYS A 30 -3.66 9.80 13.53
CA LYS A 30 -3.61 11.26 13.47
C LYS A 30 -3.44 11.69 12.03
N VAL A 31 -4.49 12.21 11.41
CA VAL A 31 -4.47 12.67 10.03
C VAL A 31 -3.49 13.84 9.86
N PRO A 32 -2.42 13.72 9.06
CA PRO A 32 -1.48 14.81 8.85
C PRO A 32 -2.10 15.91 7.99
N LYS A 33 -1.61 17.15 8.16
CA LYS A 33 -2.06 18.30 7.36
C LYS A 33 -1.21 18.47 6.09
N GLY A 34 -1.79 19.08 5.08
CA GLY A 34 -1.09 19.43 3.85
C GLY A 34 -0.66 18.21 3.03
N ILE A 35 -1.51 17.20 3.00
CA ILE A 35 -1.36 15.96 2.21
C ILE A 35 -2.19 16.10 0.94
N ASP A 36 -1.58 15.80 -0.21
CA ASP A 36 -2.23 15.80 -1.52
C ASP A 36 -2.94 14.47 -1.81
N MET A 37 -2.32 13.36 -1.39
CA MET A 37 -2.84 12.02 -1.61
C MET A 37 -2.65 11.12 -0.38
N VAL A 38 -3.66 10.33 -0.05
CA VAL A 38 -3.50 9.20 0.87
C VAL A 38 -3.53 7.89 0.09
N ILE A 39 -2.59 7.00 0.40
CA ILE A 39 -2.49 5.65 -0.14
C ILE A 39 -2.75 4.65 0.99
N PHE A 40 -3.67 3.72 0.74
CA PHE A 40 -3.91 2.58 1.61
C PHE A 40 -3.45 1.28 0.93
N SER A 41 -2.59 0.51 1.61
CA SER A 41 -1.97 -0.70 1.04
C SER A 41 -2.50 -2.02 1.61
N GLY A 42 -3.76 -2.02 2.09
CA GLY A 42 -4.48 -3.24 2.46
C GLY A 42 -4.58 -3.51 3.95
N ASP A 43 -5.42 -4.49 4.28
CA ASP A 43 -5.75 -4.97 5.63
C ASP A 43 -6.40 -3.90 6.52
N CYS A 44 -7.57 -3.39 6.07
CA CYS A 44 -8.38 -2.49 6.89
C CYS A 44 -9.22 -3.23 7.95
N SER A 45 -9.42 -4.52 7.79
CA SER A 45 -10.36 -5.39 8.54
C SER A 45 -9.68 -6.65 9.09
N ASN A 46 -10.42 -7.46 9.85
CA ASN A 46 -9.91 -8.66 10.54
C ASN A 46 -10.60 -9.98 10.14
N PRO A 47 -11.96 -10.08 10.12
CA PRO A 47 -12.62 -11.36 10.00
C PRO A 47 -12.35 -12.05 8.67
N LYS A 48 -12.15 -13.35 8.72
CA LYS A 48 -11.95 -14.19 7.53
C LYS A 48 -13.24 -14.45 6.75
N ASN A 49 -14.37 -14.50 7.47
CA ASN A 49 -15.68 -14.68 6.87
C ASN A 49 -16.13 -13.36 6.22
N PRO A 50 -16.43 -13.34 4.91
CA PRO A 50 -16.76 -12.11 4.18
C PRO A 50 -17.95 -11.34 4.76
N TYR A 51 -18.99 -12.02 5.25
CA TYR A 51 -20.16 -11.37 5.83
C TYR A 51 -19.86 -10.69 7.17
N ASN A 52 -18.95 -11.25 7.97
CA ASN A 52 -18.49 -10.62 9.20
C ASN A 52 -17.44 -9.52 8.94
N ASN A 53 -16.78 -9.59 7.81
CA ASN A 53 -15.74 -8.68 7.37
C ASN A 53 -16.33 -7.37 6.79
N GLU A 54 -17.42 -7.49 6.03
CA GLU A 54 -18.07 -6.38 5.34
C GLU A 54 -18.35 -5.15 6.24
N PRO A 55 -18.89 -5.26 7.47
CA PRO A 55 -19.12 -4.11 8.33
C PRO A 55 -17.83 -3.36 8.70
N GLU A 56 -16.72 -4.08 8.93
CA GLU A 56 -15.42 -3.48 9.25
C GLU A 56 -14.85 -2.72 8.04
N VAL A 57 -14.95 -3.31 6.85
CA VAL A 57 -14.52 -2.65 5.60
C VAL A 57 -15.36 -1.40 5.34
N ARG A 58 -16.69 -1.46 5.51
CA ARG A 58 -17.56 -0.28 5.35
C ARG A 58 -17.25 0.83 6.36
N ASP A 59 -16.96 0.47 7.61
CA ASP A 59 -16.55 1.45 8.63
C ASP A 59 -15.23 2.15 8.24
N PHE A 60 -14.26 1.38 7.73
CA PHE A 60 -13.03 1.95 7.21
C PHE A 60 -13.27 2.85 5.99
N LEU A 61 -14.04 2.41 5.00
CA LEU A 61 -14.32 3.19 3.79
C LEU A 61 -15.04 4.51 4.11
N ASN A 62 -15.96 4.50 5.07
CA ASN A 62 -16.64 5.72 5.54
C ASN A 62 -15.64 6.71 6.18
N TRP A 63 -14.74 6.23 7.03
CA TRP A 63 -13.67 7.05 7.61
C TRP A 63 -12.72 7.57 6.54
N TYR A 64 -12.29 6.70 5.61
CA TYR A 64 -11.34 7.05 4.55
C TYR A 64 -11.92 8.08 3.59
N ALA A 65 -13.19 7.95 3.23
CA ALA A 65 -13.92 8.93 2.42
C ALA A 65 -14.00 10.31 3.09
N ALA A 66 -14.18 10.34 4.41
CA ALA A 66 -14.31 11.58 5.19
C ALA A 66 -12.99 12.35 5.38
N LEU A 67 -11.83 11.78 4.98
CA LEU A 67 -10.56 12.48 5.05
C LEU A 67 -10.57 13.70 4.11
N ASP A 68 -10.19 14.87 4.64
CA ASP A 68 -9.99 16.09 3.84
C ASP A 68 -8.66 16.04 3.07
N ILE A 69 -8.58 15.08 2.13
CA ILE A 69 -7.43 14.83 1.26
C ILE A 69 -7.97 14.63 -0.16
N LYS A 70 -7.36 15.33 -1.13
CA LYS A 70 -7.87 15.38 -2.52
C LYS A 70 -7.93 14.00 -3.19
N TYR A 71 -6.85 13.23 -3.11
CA TYR A 71 -6.75 11.92 -3.75
C TYR A 71 -6.69 10.80 -2.71
N LYS A 72 -7.54 9.79 -2.87
CA LYS A 72 -7.64 8.62 -2.00
C LYS A 72 -7.49 7.36 -2.84
N VAL A 73 -6.36 6.68 -2.73
CA VAL A 73 -6.06 5.45 -3.48
C VAL A 73 -6.04 4.27 -2.52
N PHE A 74 -6.76 3.22 -2.86
CA PHE A 74 -6.96 2.05 -2.03
C PHE A 74 -6.57 0.77 -2.79
N VAL A 75 -5.79 -0.08 -2.12
CA VAL A 75 -5.53 -1.47 -2.50
C VAL A 75 -5.96 -2.35 -1.34
N ALA A 76 -6.66 -3.45 -1.60
CA ALA A 76 -7.06 -4.40 -0.58
C ALA A 76 -5.90 -5.26 -0.06
N GLY A 77 -6.06 -5.88 1.11
CA GLY A 77 -5.13 -6.85 1.66
C GLY A 77 -5.77 -8.23 1.87
N ASN A 78 -5.01 -9.15 2.46
CA ASN A 78 -5.49 -10.52 2.62
C ASN A 78 -6.57 -10.67 3.70
N HIS A 79 -6.74 -9.72 4.58
CA HIS A 79 -7.84 -9.68 5.54
C HIS A 79 -9.13 -9.08 4.96
N ASP A 80 -9.11 -8.42 3.82
CA ASP A 80 -10.27 -7.70 3.25
C ASP A 80 -11.15 -8.65 2.41
N SER A 81 -11.64 -9.73 3.03
CA SER A 81 -12.32 -10.84 2.37
C SER A 81 -13.67 -10.48 1.74
N SER A 82 -14.36 -9.45 2.24
CA SER A 82 -15.60 -8.97 1.66
C SER A 82 -15.40 -8.25 0.31
N ILE A 83 -14.19 -7.76 0.05
CA ILE A 83 -13.83 -7.17 -1.24
C ILE A 83 -13.59 -8.29 -2.26
N GLU A 84 -12.76 -9.31 -1.94
CA GLU A 84 -12.52 -10.45 -2.85
C GLU A 84 -13.81 -11.21 -3.19
N SER A 85 -14.73 -11.33 -2.22
CA SER A 85 -16.02 -12.00 -2.42
C SER A 85 -17.09 -11.12 -3.09
N ASN A 86 -16.74 -9.89 -3.48
CA ASN A 86 -17.64 -8.93 -4.15
C ASN A 86 -18.87 -8.54 -3.34
N LEU A 87 -18.81 -8.60 -2.00
CA LEU A 87 -19.81 -7.98 -1.11
C LEU A 87 -19.61 -6.46 -1.04
N ILE A 88 -18.37 -6.03 -1.14
CA ILE A 88 -17.97 -4.63 -1.35
C ILE A 88 -17.68 -4.46 -2.83
N LYS A 89 -18.35 -3.52 -3.48
CA LYS A 89 -18.31 -3.33 -4.93
C LYS A 89 -17.64 -2.02 -5.32
N GLU A 90 -16.92 -2.03 -6.43
CA GLU A 90 -16.15 -0.88 -6.87
C GLU A 90 -17.00 0.37 -7.08
N GLU A 91 -18.08 0.27 -7.86
CA GLU A 91 -18.91 1.44 -8.16
C GLU A 91 -19.69 1.97 -6.95
N GLU A 92 -20.30 1.07 -6.17
CA GLU A 92 -21.18 1.43 -5.05
C GLU A 92 -20.39 1.87 -3.80
N ASP A 93 -19.24 1.26 -3.55
CA ASP A 93 -18.52 1.40 -2.29
C ASP A 93 -17.25 2.26 -2.39
N PHE A 94 -16.55 2.23 -3.51
CA PHE A 94 -15.35 3.04 -3.71
C PHE A 94 -15.63 4.29 -4.54
N THR A 95 -16.09 4.15 -5.77
CA THR A 95 -16.32 5.27 -6.69
C THR A 95 -17.34 6.28 -6.14
N ALA A 96 -18.45 5.80 -5.59
CA ALA A 96 -19.48 6.66 -4.96
C ALA A 96 -18.94 7.44 -3.74
N ARG A 97 -17.81 7.03 -3.15
CA ARG A 97 -17.13 7.70 -2.04
C ARG A 97 -15.88 8.49 -2.47
N ASN A 98 -15.68 8.66 -3.76
CA ASN A 98 -14.48 9.30 -4.31
C ASN A 98 -13.17 8.63 -3.85
N ILE A 99 -13.17 7.29 -3.79
CA ILE A 99 -12.00 6.45 -3.50
C ILE A 99 -11.63 5.72 -4.79
N ILE A 100 -10.37 5.74 -5.15
CA ILE A 100 -9.84 5.02 -6.31
C ILE A 100 -9.37 3.65 -5.83
N TYR A 101 -10.08 2.60 -6.19
CA TYR A 101 -9.71 1.21 -5.93
C TYR A 101 -8.85 0.66 -7.07
N LEU A 102 -7.77 -0.04 -6.74
CA LEU A 102 -6.89 -0.65 -7.73
C LEU A 102 -6.74 -2.16 -7.46
N GLU A 103 -7.13 -2.96 -8.44
CA GLU A 103 -6.92 -4.41 -8.46
C GLU A 103 -6.32 -4.85 -9.81
N ASN A 104 -5.00 -4.97 -9.89
CA ASN A 104 -4.24 -5.26 -11.10
C ASN A 104 -4.49 -4.22 -12.21
N ASP A 105 -4.67 -2.98 -11.82
CA ASP A 105 -4.97 -1.88 -12.71
C ASP A 105 -4.18 -0.63 -12.32
N TYR A 106 -4.29 0.43 -13.10
CA TYR A 106 -3.59 1.70 -12.86
C TYR A 106 -4.50 2.91 -13.04
N VAL A 107 -4.10 4.00 -12.41
CA VAL A 107 -4.67 5.33 -12.59
C VAL A 107 -3.55 6.34 -12.83
N THR A 108 -3.85 7.45 -13.50
CA THR A 108 -2.91 8.58 -13.61
C THR A 108 -3.45 9.76 -12.80
N ILE A 109 -2.67 10.24 -11.83
CA ILE A 109 -2.99 11.36 -10.94
C ILE A 109 -1.87 12.38 -11.03
N GLU A 110 -2.16 13.63 -11.41
CA GLU A 110 -1.18 14.72 -11.55
C GLU A 110 0.06 14.31 -12.38
N GLY A 111 -0.15 13.51 -13.42
CA GLY A 111 0.92 13.00 -14.29
C GLY A 111 1.67 11.77 -13.75
N LEU A 112 1.41 11.33 -12.51
CA LEU A 112 1.98 10.13 -11.92
C LEU A 112 1.14 8.91 -12.30
N LYS A 113 1.75 7.90 -12.92
CA LYS A 113 1.12 6.61 -13.19
C LYS A 113 1.25 5.70 -11.96
N ILE A 114 0.12 5.35 -11.37
CA ILE A 114 0.01 4.58 -10.13
C ILE A 114 -0.64 3.23 -10.45
N TRP A 115 0.07 2.14 -10.22
CA TRP A 115 -0.44 0.78 -10.41
C TRP A 115 -0.66 0.09 -9.07
N GLY A 116 -1.77 -0.67 -8.92
CA GLY A 116 -2.13 -1.32 -7.67
C GLY A 116 -2.55 -2.78 -7.81
N SER A 117 -2.25 -3.61 -6.77
CA SER A 117 -2.67 -5.01 -6.68
C SER A 117 -2.72 -5.51 -5.23
N PRO A 118 -3.80 -6.21 -4.82
CA PRO A 118 -3.94 -6.77 -3.49
C PRO A 118 -3.14 -8.06 -3.26
N HIS A 119 -2.64 -8.69 -4.32
CA HIS A 119 -2.16 -10.06 -4.25
C HIS A 119 -0.88 -10.27 -3.46
N THR A 120 -0.87 -11.34 -2.64
CA THR A 120 0.27 -11.80 -1.85
C THR A 120 0.61 -13.26 -2.15
N PRO A 121 1.85 -13.72 -1.84
CA PRO A 121 2.17 -15.14 -1.86
C PRO A 121 1.33 -15.95 -0.87
N ILE A 122 0.97 -17.18 -1.23
CA ILE A 122 0.26 -18.09 -0.34
C ILE A 122 1.11 -18.42 0.89
N PHE A 123 0.58 -18.15 2.09
CA PHE A 123 1.12 -18.61 3.37
C PHE A 123 0.03 -19.27 4.27
N GLY A 124 -1.22 -19.24 3.84
CA GLY A 124 -2.37 -19.81 4.52
C GLY A 124 -3.59 -19.83 3.60
N ASN A 125 -4.77 -19.73 4.17
CA ASN A 125 -6.04 -19.63 3.45
C ASN A 125 -6.68 -18.27 3.75
N TRP A 126 -6.17 -17.21 3.14
CA TRP A 126 -6.65 -15.83 3.22
C TRP A 126 -7.02 -15.32 1.83
N SER A 127 -7.65 -14.16 1.77
CA SER A 127 -8.04 -13.54 0.51
C SER A 127 -6.84 -13.05 -0.31
N PHE A 128 -7.04 -12.85 -1.60
CA PHE A 128 -6.07 -12.30 -2.55
C PHE A 128 -4.72 -13.05 -2.63
N MET A 129 -4.66 -14.28 -2.12
CA MET A 129 -3.44 -15.09 -2.20
C MET A 129 -3.32 -15.84 -3.51
N LYS A 130 -2.13 -15.81 -4.06
CA LYS A 130 -1.78 -16.55 -5.29
C LYS A 130 -0.46 -17.32 -5.12
N SER A 131 -0.34 -18.45 -5.81
CA SER A 131 0.95 -19.14 -5.89
C SER A 131 2.01 -18.23 -6.53
N ARG A 132 3.28 -18.44 -6.18
CA ARG A 132 4.39 -17.62 -6.68
C ARG A 132 4.47 -17.61 -8.21
N SER A 133 4.12 -18.71 -8.87
CA SER A 133 4.07 -18.79 -10.34
C SER A 133 2.92 -17.97 -10.96
N LYS A 134 1.76 -17.88 -10.28
CA LYS A 134 0.66 -17.01 -10.70
C LYS A 134 0.99 -15.54 -10.46
N LEU A 135 1.67 -15.22 -9.37
CA LEU A 135 2.11 -13.86 -9.06
C LEU A 135 3.09 -13.31 -10.09
N ASP A 136 3.98 -14.12 -10.66
CA ASP A 136 4.87 -13.66 -11.73
C ASP A 136 4.08 -13.10 -12.93
N LYS A 137 2.91 -13.70 -13.23
CA LYS A 137 2.02 -13.20 -14.30
C LYS A 137 1.33 -11.88 -13.90
N VAL A 138 1.00 -11.71 -12.62
CA VAL A 138 0.41 -10.45 -12.12
C VAL A 138 1.43 -9.32 -12.23
N TRP A 139 2.66 -9.54 -11.74
CA TRP A 139 3.69 -8.50 -11.75
C TRP A 139 4.14 -8.09 -13.15
N LYS A 140 4.00 -8.95 -14.14
CA LYS A 140 4.24 -8.63 -15.56
C LYS A 140 3.23 -7.64 -16.14
N GLN A 141 2.07 -7.47 -15.50
CA GLN A 141 1.05 -6.48 -15.91
C GLN A 141 1.39 -5.06 -15.50
N ILE A 142 2.32 -4.85 -14.55
CA ILE A 142 2.77 -3.50 -14.17
C ILE A 142 3.32 -2.82 -15.42
N PRO A 143 2.80 -1.66 -15.86
CA PRO A 143 3.33 -0.94 -17.00
C PRO A 143 4.79 -0.53 -16.80
N GLY A 144 5.57 -0.47 -17.89
CA GLY A 144 7.00 -0.15 -17.81
C GLY A 144 7.30 1.29 -17.41
N ASP A 145 6.33 2.18 -17.58
CA ASP A 145 6.37 3.62 -17.29
C ASP A 145 5.69 4.00 -15.96
N THR A 146 5.52 3.02 -15.05
CA THR A 146 4.88 3.23 -13.75
C THR A 146 5.77 4.04 -12.81
N ASP A 147 5.21 5.10 -12.19
CA ASP A 147 5.88 5.96 -11.20
C ASP A 147 5.67 5.46 -9.77
N ILE A 148 4.48 4.92 -9.45
CA ILE A 148 4.13 4.43 -8.12
C ILE A 148 3.54 3.03 -8.23
N VAL A 149 4.05 2.10 -7.43
CA VAL A 149 3.49 0.75 -7.27
C VAL A 149 2.92 0.61 -5.86
N ILE A 150 1.66 0.16 -5.77
CA ILE A 150 0.98 -0.13 -4.50
C ILE A 150 0.60 -1.60 -4.50
N VAL A 151 1.13 -2.37 -3.55
CA VAL A 151 0.78 -3.78 -3.36
C VAL A 151 0.63 -4.09 -1.89
N HIS A 152 -0.15 -5.11 -1.53
CA HIS A 152 -0.27 -5.42 -0.12
C HIS A 152 1.01 -6.05 0.45
N GLY A 153 1.58 -7.07 -0.19
CA GLY A 153 2.78 -7.76 0.30
C GLY A 153 4.10 -7.17 -0.21
N PRO A 154 5.19 -7.21 0.59
CA PRO A 154 6.48 -6.62 0.25
C PRO A 154 7.24 -7.34 -0.87
N PRO A 155 8.18 -6.66 -1.55
CA PRO A 155 9.21 -7.29 -2.35
C PRO A 155 10.27 -7.95 -1.45
N LYS A 156 10.81 -9.11 -1.84
CA LYS A 156 11.76 -9.88 -1.00
C LYS A 156 13.04 -9.12 -0.66
N GLY A 157 13.37 -9.07 0.62
CA GLY A 157 14.57 -8.43 1.15
C GLY A 157 14.44 -6.92 1.33
N ILE A 158 13.20 -6.39 1.40
CA ILE A 158 12.93 -4.97 1.60
C ILE A 158 11.80 -4.83 2.63
N LEU A 159 12.15 -4.48 3.88
CA LEU A 159 11.21 -4.29 4.99
C LEU A 159 10.22 -5.46 5.15
N ASP A 160 10.72 -6.69 5.06
CA ASP A 160 9.94 -7.93 5.00
C ASP A 160 10.47 -9.06 5.88
N LEU A 161 11.23 -8.72 6.93
CA LEU A 161 11.76 -9.71 7.88
C LEU A 161 10.65 -10.23 8.80
N SER A 162 10.57 -11.55 8.95
CA SER A 162 9.70 -12.21 9.92
C SER A 162 10.33 -13.50 10.44
N TYR A 163 9.72 -14.09 11.46
CA TYR A 163 10.10 -15.41 11.94
C TYR A 163 9.23 -16.48 11.25
N ASP A 164 9.86 -17.55 10.80
CA ASP A 164 9.17 -18.74 10.34
C ASP A 164 8.57 -19.54 11.54
N ARG A 165 7.91 -20.67 11.27
CA ARG A 165 7.32 -21.54 12.29
C ARG A 165 8.36 -22.16 13.25
N ASN A 166 9.63 -22.16 12.89
CA ASN A 166 10.74 -22.66 13.67
C ASN A 166 11.48 -21.53 14.39
N HIS A 167 10.93 -20.32 14.44
CA HIS A 167 11.58 -19.13 14.97
C HIS A 167 12.89 -18.75 14.25
N THR A 168 13.03 -19.12 12.98
CA THR A 168 14.17 -18.68 12.13
C THR A 168 13.78 -17.42 11.38
N LEU A 169 14.68 -16.43 11.37
CA LEU A 169 14.48 -15.19 10.61
C LEU A 169 14.53 -15.47 9.11
N GLU A 170 13.50 -14.99 8.40
CA GLU A 170 13.45 -15.09 6.94
C GLU A 170 12.87 -13.82 6.30
N PHE A 171 13.24 -13.62 5.04
CA PHE A 171 12.63 -12.64 4.16
C PHE A 171 11.37 -13.22 3.52
N CYS A 172 10.20 -12.73 3.93
CA CYS A 172 8.89 -13.28 3.55
C CYS A 172 8.39 -12.79 2.18
N GLY A 173 8.90 -11.69 1.68
CA GLY A 173 8.43 -11.01 0.49
C GLY A 173 8.54 -11.81 -0.81
N CYS A 174 8.05 -11.21 -1.89
CA CYS A 174 7.96 -11.83 -3.21
C CYS A 174 9.19 -11.52 -4.07
N SER A 175 9.94 -12.57 -4.46
CA SER A 175 11.14 -12.42 -5.32
C SER A 175 10.80 -11.96 -6.74
N ALA A 176 9.67 -12.44 -7.31
CA ALA A 176 9.23 -12.03 -8.64
C ALA A 176 8.82 -10.55 -8.65
N LEU A 177 8.16 -10.07 -7.58
CA LEU A 177 7.85 -8.66 -7.41
C LEU A 177 9.12 -7.82 -7.32
N LYS A 178 10.09 -8.23 -6.48
CA LYS A 178 11.39 -7.55 -6.40
C LYS A 178 12.04 -7.43 -7.78
N LYS A 179 12.12 -8.54 -8.50
CA LYS A 179 12.70 -8.55 -9.86
C LYS A 179 11.97 -7.56 -10.79
N ARG A 180 10.63 -7.48 -10.71
CA ARG A 180 9.85 -6.58 -11.57
C ARG A 180 10.12 -5.11 -11.23
N VAL A 181 10.00 -4.72 -9.95
CA VAL A 181 10.13 -3.32 -9.54
C VAL A 181 11.53 -2.75 -9.71
N MET A 182 12.56 -3.59 -9.53
CA MET A 182 13.96 -3.21 -9.80
C MET A 182 14.25 -2.96 -11.29
N ASN A 183 13.33 -3.31 -12.20
CA ASN A 183 13.43 -3.08 -13.64
C ASN A 183 12.41 -2.02 -14.14
N LEU A 184 11.86 -1.19 -13.26
CA LEU A 184 11.00 -0.06 -13.61
C LEU A 184 11.82 1.23 -13.57
N PRO A 185 12.17 1.82 -14.73
CA PRO A 185 13.11 2.94 -14.77
C PRO A 185 12.57 4.23 -14.15
N ASN A 186 11.24 4.38 -14.11
CA ASN A 186 10.58 5.60 -13.62
C ASN A 186 10.04 5.46 -12.19
N LEU A 187 10.23 4.29 -11.56
CA LEU A 187 9.62 4.02 -10.26
C LEU A 187 10.20 4.94 -9.18
N LYS A 188 9.36 5.85 -8.66
CA LYS A 188 9.69 6.80 -7.58
C LYS A 188 9.33 6.24 -6.20
N LEU A 189 8.20 5.52 -6.13
CA LEU A 189 7.66 5.03 -4.86
C LEU A 189 7.05 3.64 -5.00
N MET A 190 7.34 2.79 -4.03
CA MET A 190 6.65 1.52 -3.83
C MET A 190 6.05 1.45 -2.44
N CYS A 191 4.72 1.34 -2.36
CA CYS A 191 3.94 1.23 -1.13
C CYS A 191 3.50 -0.22 -0.90
N PHE A 192 3.67 -0.71 0.33
CA PHE A 192 3.22 -2.03 0.77
C PHE A 192 2.99 -2.08 2.28
N GLY A 193 2.46 -3.19 2.79
CA GLY A 193 2.22 -3.45 4.21
C GLY A 193 2.48 -4.92 4.54
N HIS A 194 1.48 -5.60 5.17
CA HIS A 194 1.43 -7.03 5.41
C HIS A 194 2.42 -7.57 6.45
N ILE A 195 3.67 -7.15 6.43
CA ILE A 195 4.67 -7.58 7.39
C ILE A 195 4.84 -6.48 8.44
N HIS A 196 4.21 -6.73 9.59
CA HIS A 196 4.18 -5.78 10.69
C HIS A 196 5.51 -5.71 11.45
N ASN A 197 5.63 -4.70 12.32
CA ASN A 197 6.67 -4.69 13.34
C ASN A 197 6.37 -5.76 14.39
N ASN A 198 7.40 -6.44 14.88
CA ASN A 198 7.30 -7.26 16.06
C ASN A 198 8.30 -6.79 17.14
N LYS A 199 8.45 -7.55 18.24
CA LYS A 199 9.28 -7.14 19.38
C LYS A 199 10.73 -6.77 18.98
N ASP A 200 11.30 -7.49 18.01
CA ASP A 200 12.74 -7.43 17.70
C ASP A 200 13.00 -6.95 16.25
N ILE A 201 11.94 -6.75 15.44
CA ILE A 201 12.07 -6.41 14.03
C ILE A 201 11.20 -5.19 13.72
N ILE A 202 11.80 -4.20 13.07
CA ILE A 202 11.10 -3.03 12.55
C ILE A 202 11.04 -3.14 11.04
N ASN A 203 9.82 -3.32 10.51
CA ASN A 203 9.52 -3.32 9.07
C ASN A 203 8.83 -2.02 8.63
N ALA A 204 7.93 -1.49 9.47
CA ALA A 204 7.23 -0.24 9.14
C ALA A 204 8.22 0.94 9.03
N GLY A 205 8.06 1.74 7.98
CA GLY A 205 8.93 2.87 7.68
C GLY A 205 9.31 2.93 6.21
N THR A 206 10.35 3.68 5.89
CA THR A 206 10.84 3.87 4.52
C THR A 206 12.28 3.41 4.36
N MET A 207 12.61 2.94 3.16
CA MET A 207 13.95 2.53 2.76
C MET A 207 14.26 3.04 1.35
N ASN A 208 15.42 3.65 1.16
CA ASN A 208 15.94 3.98 -0.16
C ASN A 208 17.08 3.02 -0.51
N LEU A 209 17.06 2.50 -1.71
CA LEU A 209 18.16 1.70 -2.22
C LEU A 209 19.08 2.59 -3.05
N SER A 210 20.37 2.59 -2.76
CA SER A 210 21.38 3.42 -3.43
C SER A 210 21.55 3.16 -4.93
N VAL A 211 21.02 2.07 -5.43
CA VAL A 211 21.09 1.71 -6.86
C VAL A 211 19.91 2.24 -7.68
N GLN A 212 18.91 2.82 -7.04
CA GLN A 212 17.70 3.32 -7.68
C GLN A 212 17.06 4.39 -6.78
N ASP A 213 16.70 5.54 -7.31
CA ASP A 213 16.06 6.63 -6.54
C ASP A 213 14.60 6.31 -6.17
N THR A 214 14.33 5.06 -5.85
CA THR A 214 13.01 4.59 -5.44
C THR A 214 12.90 4.55 -3.93
N ILE A 215 11.83 5.17 -3.41
CA ILE A 215 11.45 5.03 -2.00
C ILE A 215 10.58 3.78 -1.87
N PHE A 216 11.01 2.85 -1.01
CA PHE A 216 10.21 1.72 -0.57
C PHE A 216 9.58 2.06 0.77
N SER A 217 8.27 1.89 0.88
CA SER A 217 7.51 2.28 2.07
C SER A 217 6.65 1.11 2.54
N ASN A 218 6.91 0.64 3.76
CA ASN A 218 6.01 -0.26 4.49
C ASN A 218 5.12 0.60 5.39
N GLY A 219 3.83 0.66 5.06
CA GLY A 219 2.83 1.49 5.73
C GLY A 219 2.14 0.84 6.91
N SER A 220 2.54 -0.36 7.33
CA SER A 220 1.91 -1.07 8.46
C SER A 220 1.91 -0.21 9.72
N VAL A 221 0.72 0.06 10.26
CA VAL A 221 0.59 0.93 11.44
C VAL A 221 0.53 0.15 12.75
N LEU A 222 0.31 -1.17 12.69
CA LEU A 222 0.22 -2.03 13.88
C LEU A 222 1.48 -2.88 14.09
N THR A 223 1.67 -3.29 15.34
CA THR A 223 2.61 -4.38 15.67
C THR A 223 1.96 -5.72 15.37
N ASP A 224 2.79 -6.74 15.14
CA ASP A 224 2.37 -8.12 14.97
C ASP A 224 1.76 -8.70 16.26
N GLY A 225 0.92 -9.77 16.11
CA GLY A 225 0.35 -10.55 17.20
C GLY A 225 -1.14 -10.35 17.44
N ARG A 226 -1.72 -11.25 18.25
CA ARG A 226 -3.17 -11.35 18.53
C ARG A 226 -3.80 -10.03 19.06
N PHE A 227 -2.99 -9.18 19.67
CA PHE A 227 -3.39 -7.89 20.25
C PHE A 227 -2.50 -6.78 19.70
N GLY A 228 -2.33 -6.73 18.38
CA GLY A 228 -1.56 -5.69 17.72
C GLY A 228 -1.88 -4.29 18.29
N LYS A 229 -0.83 -3.49 18.48
CA LYS A 229 -0.96 -2.12 19.00
C LYS A 229 -0.55 -1.15 17.91
N LEU A 230 -1.17 0.03 17.91
CA LEU A 230 -0.75 1.11 17.04
C LEU A 230 0.72 1.45 17.34
N SER A 231 1.60 1.25 16.37
CA SER A 231 3.05 1.46 16.48
C SER A 231 3.54 2.64 15.67
N SER A 232 2.77 3.05 14.66
CA SER A 232 3.10 4.19 13.80
C SER A 232 1.84 4.92 13.34
N ASN A 233 2.01 6.06 12.70
CA ASN A 233 0.93 6.81 12.07
C ASN A 233 1.02 6.74 10.53
N GLY A 234 1.68 5.71 10.01
CA GLY A 234 2.05 5.62 8.60
C GLY A 234 3.23 6.53 8.22
N ASN A 235 3.52 6.61 6.94
CA ASN A 235 4.67 7.32 6.41
C ASN A 235 4.23 8.55 5.60
N ILE A 236 4.90 9.68 5.78
CA ILE A 236 4.73 10.87 4.94
C ILE A 236 5.89 10.92 3.95
N ILE A 237 5.58 10.93 2.67
CA ILE A 237 6.54 10.87 1.57
C ILE A 237 6.31 12.08 0.67
N THR A 238 7.39 12.70 0.22
CA THR A 238 7.34 13.77 -0.78
C THR A 238 7.97 13.29 -2.07
N ILE A 239 7.24 13.40 -3.18
CA ILE A 239 7.75 13.15 -4.54
C ILE A 239 8.00 14.50 -5.22
N ILE A 240 9.17 14.61 -5.81
CA ILE A 240 9.64 15.81 -6.54
C ILE A 240 9.61 15.54 -8.05
#